data_358ab1a0fd01da02a7e29728ca98b415
#
_entry.id   358ab1a0fd01da02a7e29728ca98b415
#
_cell.length_a   1.000
_cell.length_b   1.000
_cell.length_c   1.000
_cell.angle_alpha   90.00
_cell.angle_beta   90.00
_cell.angle_gamma   90.00
#
_symmetry.space_group_name_H-M   'P 1'
#
loop_
_entity.id
_entity.type
_entity.pdbx_description
1 polymer ?
#
loop_
_entity_poly.entity_id
_entity_poly.type
_entity_poly.pdbx_seq_one_letter_code
_entity_poly.pdbx_strand_id
1 'polypeptide(L)'
;MAGTRKDVLRARVLHATVLQYRGSHAAAEQELATCSAEAEGQRWAGIAAFASQHRGKNALEAGDYEQARESFKQALFLRREAGADEKDLETVLLAIDTVERLRVLQPVFV
;
A
#
# COMPACT_ATOMS: atom_id res chain seq x y z
N MET A 1 -6.32 23.23 -16.57
CA MET A 1 -6.66 23.45 -15.16
C MET A 1 -5.97 22.44 -14.27
N ALA A 2 -5.39 22.88 -13.18
CA ALA A 2 -4.74 21.97 -12.24
C ALA A 2 -5.76 21.02 -11.63
N GLY A 3 -5.38 19.78 -11.38
CA GLY A 3 -6.20 18.82 -10.68
C GLY A 3 -6.35 19.16 -9.21
N THR A 4 -7.22 18.43 -8.53
CA THR A 4 -7.40 18.58 -7.09
C THR A 4 -6.19 18.05 -6.35
N ARG A 5 -6.08 18.35 -5.05
CA ARG A 5 -5.03 17.76 -4.20
C ARG A 5 -5.13 16.23 -4.18
N LYS A 6 -6.34 15.69 -4.23
CA LYS A 6 -6.54 14.25 -4.36
C LYS A 6 -5.90 13.69 -5.62
N ASP A 7 -6.06 14.37 -6.74
CA ASP A 7 -5.46 13.96 -8.01
C ASP A 7 -3.94 14.00 -7.95
N VAL A 8 -3.39 15.02 -7.28
CA VAL A 8 -1.95 15.13 -7.06
C VAL A 8 -1.44 13.94 -6.25
N LEU A 9 -2.12 13.57 -5.17
CA LEU A 9 -1.71 12.43 -4.36
C LEU A 9 -1.79 11.11 -5.13
N ARG A 10 -2.84 10.92 -5.93
CA ARG A 10 -2.94 9.72 -6.77
C ARG A 10 -1.80 9.64 -7.76
N ALA A 11 -1.46 10.78 -8.39
CA ALA A 11 -0.35 10.85 -9.33
C ALA A 11 0.97 10.51 -8.64
N ARG A 12 1.17 11.00 -7.42
CA ARG A 12 2.37 10.71 -6.63
C ARG A 12 2.47 9.24 -6.26
N VAL A 13 1.36 8.60 -5.90
CA VAL A 13 1.34 7.16 -5.64
C VAL A 13 1.75 6.39 -6.90
N LEU A 14 1.20 6.76 -8.05
CA LEU A 14 1.58 6.12 -9.31
C LEU A 14 3.04 6.37 -9.68
N HIS A 15 3.55 7.57 -9.42
CA HIS A 15 4.96 7.87 -9.61
C HIS A 15 5.86 6.96 -8.74
N ALA A 16 5.44 6.69 -7.52
CA ALA A 16 6.18 5.80 -6.63
C ALA A 16 6.29 4.38 -7.19
N THR A 17 5.33 3.94 -8.02
CA THR A 17 5.42 2.63 -8.66
C THR A 17 6.59 2.56 -9.64
N VAL A 18 6.96 3.67 -10.24
CA VAL A 18 8.14 3.73 -11.11
C VAL A 18 9.41 3.47 -10.29
N LEU A 19 9.49 4.07 -9.11
CA LEU A 19 10.61 3.83 -8.19
C LEU A 19 10.66 2.37 -7.76
N GLN A 20 9.51 1.79 -7.46
CA GLN A 20 9.36 0.39 -7.11
C GLN A 20 9.88 -0.53 -8.21
N TYR A 21 9.46 -0.30 -9.46
CA TYR A 21 9.90 -1.10 -10.61
C TYR A 21 11.39 -0.97 -10.90
N ARG A 22 11.99 0.13 -10.51
CA ARG A 22 13.44 0.33 -10.62
C ARG A 22 14.22 -0.31 -9.48
N GLY A 23 13.53 -0.92 -8.53
CA GLY A 23 14.15 -1.49 -7.35
C GLY A 23 14.50 -0.49 -6.27
N SER A 24 14.06 0.77 -6.41
CA SER A 24 14.28 1.83 -5.42
C SER A 24 13.22 1.77 -4.34
N HIS A 25 13.16 0.64 -3.62
CA HIS A 25 12.09 0.34 -2.67
C HIS A 25 12.03 1.32 -1.49
N ALA A 26 13.18 1.75 -0.98
CA ALA A 26 13.22 2.71 0.14
C ALA A 26 12.64 4.07 -0.27
N ALA A 27 12.99 4.55 -1.47
CA ALA A 27 12.47 5.82 -2.00
C ALA A 27 10.97 5.70 -2.28
N ALA A 28 10.52 4.57 -2.84
CA ALA A 28 9.11 4.31 -3.09
C ALA A 28 8.32 4.31 -1.78
N GLU A 29 8.81 3.64 -0.74
CA GLU A 29 8.16 3.60 0.57
C GLU A 29 8.04 5.00 1.16
N GLN A 30 9.08 5.80 1.09
CA GLN A 30 9.06 7.16 1.61
C GLN A 30 7.98 8.01 0.94
N GLU A 31 7.90 7.95 -0.38
CA GLU A 31 6.89 8.66 -1.15
C GLU A 31 5.48 8.18 -0.82
N LEU A 32 5.28 6.87 -0.76
CA LEU A 32 3.98 6.27 -0.46
C LEU A 32 3.53 6.58 0.97
N ALA A 33 4.45 6.52 1.93
CA ALA A 33 4.15 6.83 3.32
C ALA A 33 3.70 8.29 3.48
N THR A 34 4.35 9.21 2.77
CA THR A 34 3.97 10.63 2.78
C THR A 34 2.56 10.82 2.22
N CYS A 35 2.25 10.18 1.09
CA CYS A 35 0.92 10.24 0.48
C CYS A 35 -0.15 9.65 1.40
N SER A 36 0.15 8.52 2.01
CA SER A 36 -0.77 7.85 2.94
C SER A 36 -1.08 8.73 4.14
N ALA A 37 -0.06 9.33 4.74
CA ALA A 37 -0.21 10.19 5.91
C ALA A 37 -1.06 11.42 5.58
N GLU A 38 -0.81 12.06 4.45
CA GLU A 38 -1.61 13.22 4.04
C GLU A 38 -3.07 12.83 3.79
N ALA A 39 -3.30 11.73 3.09
CA ALA A 39 -4.66 11.28 2.78
C ALA A 39 -5.42 10.91 4.06
N GLU A 40 -4.77 10.25 5.01
CA GLU A 40 -5.39 9.94 6.30
C GLU A 40 -5.71 11.21 7.09
N GLY A 41 -4.80 12.17 7.11
CA GLY A 41 -5.01 13.45 7.77
C GLY A 41 -6.19 14.23 7.21
N GLN A 42 -6.45 14.10 5.92
CA GLN A 42 -7.57 14.73 5.24
C GLN A 42 -8.84 13.87 5.26
N ARG A 43 -8.77 12.68 5.82
CA ARG A 43 -9.88 11.69 5.83
C ARG A 43 -10.30 11.25 4.42
N TRP A 44 -9.35 11.18 3.53
CA TRP A 44 -9.56 10.66 2.17
C TRP A 44 -9.27 9.16 2.17
N ALA A 45 -10.19 8.39 2.73
CA ALA A 45 -10.00 6.96 2.98
C ALA A 45 -9.66 6.17 1.72
N GLY A 46 -10.28 6.50 0.58
CA GLY A 46 -10.00 5.80 -0.67
C GLY A 46 -8.56 5.99 -1.15
N ILE A 47 -8.06 7.21 -1.08
CA ILE A 47 -6.67 7.50 -1.49
C ILE A 47 -5.69 6.92 -0.49
N ALA A 48 -5.99 7.02 0.81
CA ALA A 48 -5.17 6.44 1.86
C ALA A 48 -5.06 4.91 1.67
N ALA A 49 -6.16 4.24 1.34
CA ALA A 49 -6.18 2.82 1.04
C ALA A 49 -5.32 2.48 -0.19
N PHE A 50 -5.45 3.29 -1.24
CA PHE A 50 -4.68 3.12 -2.46
C PHE A 50 -3.16 3.21 -2.17
N ALA A 51 -2.76 4.22 -1.42
CA ALA A 51 -1.36 4.39 -1.02
C ALA A 51 -0.87 3.22 -0.15
N SER A 52 -1.66 2.81 0.84
CA SER A 52 -1.31 1.69 1.73
C SER A 52 -1.18 0.38 0.97
N GLN A 53 -2.05 0.15 -0.01
CA GLN A 53 -2.01 -1.05 -0.83
C GLN A 53 -0.71 -1.10 -1.66
N HIS A 54 -0.29 0.04 -2.22
CA HIS A 54 0.97 0.13 -2.94
C HIS A 54 2.18 -0.01 -2.00
N ARG A 55 2.09 0.51 -0.77
CA ARG A 55 3.12 0.26 0.24
C ARG A 55 3.30 -1.23 0.51
N GLY A 56 2.18 -1.95 0.62
CA GLY A 56 2.21 -3.39 0.81
C GLY A 56 2.91 -4.11 -0.32
N LYS A 57 2.58 -3.76 -1.56
CA LYS A 57 3.22 -4.34 -2.74
C LYS A 57 4.71 -4.05 -2.80
N ASN A 58 5.10 -2.81 -2.53
CA ASN A 58 6.49 -2.41 -2.52
C ASN A 58 7.28 -3.18 -1.46
N ALA A 59 6.73 -3.27 -0.25
CA ALA A 59 7.37 -4.01 0.83
C ALA A 59 7.50 -5.51 0.50
N LEU A 60 6.46 -6.09 -0.10
CA LEU A 60 6.47 -7.50 -0.49
C LEU A 60 7.60 -7.77 -1.49
N GLU A 61 7.75 -6.93 -2.49
CA GLU A 61 8.82 -7.06 -3.47
C GLU A 61 10.20 -6.86 -2.88
N ALA A 62 10.31 -6.00 -1.86
CA ALA A 62 11.55 -5.77 -1.13
C ALA A 62 11.88 -6.89 -0.14
N GLY A 63 10.97 -7.84 0.06
CA GLY A 63 11.16 -8.92 1.02
C GLY A 63 10.85 -8.54 2.46
N ASP A 64 10.28 -7.36 2.68
CA ASP A 64 9.87 -6.89 4.00
C ASP A 64 8.42 -7.33 4.26
N TYR A 65 8.26 -8.58 4.66
CA TYR A 65 6.94 -9.18 4.84
C TYR A 65 6.16 -8.60 6.01
N GLU A 66 6.84 -8.14 7.06
CA GLU A 66 6.18 -7.47 8.18
C GLU A 66 5.55 -6.15 7.74
N GLN A 67 6.30 -5.33 7.03
CA GLN A 67 5.79 -4.06 6.51
C GLN A 67 4.67 -4.31 5.50
N ALA A 68 4.81 -5.33 4.64
CA ALA A 68 3.78 -5.69 3.68
C ALA A 68 2.47 -6.04 4.38
N ARG A 69 2.55 -6.87 5.42
CA ARG A 69 1.39 -7.27 6.21
C ARG A 69 0.69 -6.07 6.83
N GLU A 70 1.47 -5.21 7.50
CA GLU A 70 0.91 -4.02 8.16
C GLU A 70 0.24 -3.09 7.14
N SER A 71 0.88 -2.85 6.01
CA SER A 71 0.34 -1.98 4.98
C SER A 71 -0.94 -2.52 4.36
N PHE A 72 -1.00 -3.83 4.07
CA PHE A 72 -2.22 -4.44 3.53
C PHE A 72 -3.36 -4.46 4.56
N LYS A 73 -3.05 -4.66 5.85
CA LYS A 73 -4.06 -4.58 6.90
C LYS A 73 -4.64 -3.16 7.01
N GLN A 74 -3.78 -2.17 6.92
CA GLN A 74 -4.20 -0.77 6.92
C GLN A 74 -5.07 -0.49 5.69
N ALA A 75 -4.69 -0.99 4.53
CA ALA A 75 -5.48 -0.84 3.31
C ALA A 75 -6.86 -1.48 3.48
N LEU A 76 -6.94 -2.66 4.08
CA LEU A 76 -8.21 -3.33 4.33
C LEU A 76 -9.12 -2.49 5.23
N PHE A 77 -8.57 -1.98 6.33
CA PHE A 77 -9.32 -1.09 7.22
C PHE A 77 -9.86 0.13 6.48
N LEU A 78 -9.00 0.79 5.71
CA LEU A 78 -9.36 2.01 4.98
C LEU A 78 -10.36 1.73 3.86
N ARG A 79 -10.27 0.59 3.18
CA ARG A 79 -11.24 0.19 2.17
C ARG A 79 -12.63 -0.01 2.79
N ARG A 80 -12.69 -0.61 3.96
CA ARG A 80 -13.97 -0.75 4.69
C ARG A 80 -14.53 0.60 5.09
N GLU A 81 -13.67 1.50 5.59
CA GLU A 81 -14.07 2.87 5.92
C GLU A 81 -14.61 3.62 4.71
N ALA A 82 -14.03 3.38 3.53
CA ALA A 82 -14.46 4.01 2.29
C ALA A 82 -15.71 3.36 1.68
N GLY A 83 -16.22 2.28 2.27
CA GLY A 83 -17.40 1.57 1.77
C GLY A 83 -17.10 0.73 0.52
N ALA A 84 -15.87 0.23 0.38
CA ALA A 84 -15.47 -0.59 -0.76
C ALA A 84 -16.35 -1.83 -0.87
N ASP A 85 -16.58 -2.27 -2.11
CA ASP A 85 -17.37 -3.47 -2.35
C ASP A 85 -16.57 -4.74 -1.98
N GLU A 86 -17.31 -5.86 -1.97
CA GLU A 86 -16.75 -7.14 -1.57
C GLU A 86 -15.57 -7.57 -2.43
N LYS A 87 -15.61 -7.26 -3.72
CA LYS A 87 -14.54 -7.61 -4.66
C LYS A 87 -13.24 -6.89 -4.33
N ASP A 88 -13.32 -5.61 -4.01
CA ASP A 88 -12.14 -4.82 -3.64
C ASP A 88 -11.55 -5.29 -2.30
N LEU A 89 -12.41 -5.65 -1.35
CA LEU A 89 -11.96 -6.21 -0.07
C LEU A 89 -11.28 -7.58 -0.28
N GLU A 90 -11.83 -8.41 -1.15
CA GLU A 90 -11.27 -9.72 -1.47
C GLU A 90 -9.85 -9.59 -2.02
N THR A 91 -9.60 -8.62 -2.89
CA THR A 91 -8.26 -8.38 -3.45
C THR A 91 -7.24 -8.12 -2.34
N VAL A 92 -7.60 -7.30 -1.37
CA VAL A 92 -6.70 -6.99 -0.24
C VAL A 92 -6.54 -8.22 0.68
N LEU A 93 -7.60 -8.95 0.93
CA LEU A 93 -7.55 -10.16 1.75
C LEU A 93 -6.65 -11.22 1.12
N LEU A 94 -6.70 -11.37 -0.21
CA LEU A 94 -5.80 -12.29 -0.92
C LEU A 94 -4.34 -11.85 -0.80
N ALA A 95 -4.08 -10.55 -0.84
CA ALA A 95 -2.73 -10.02 -0.64
C ALA A 95 -2.21 -10.34 0.76
N ILE A 96 -3.04 -10.18 1.79
CA ILE A 96 -2.69 -10.51 3.17
C ILE A 96 -2.39 -12.00 3.29
N ASP A 97 -3.23 -12.84 2.72
CA ASP A 97 -3.03 -14.31 2.73
C ASP A 97 -1.69 -14.68 2.08
N THR A 98 -1.38 -14.06 0.95
CA THR A 98 -0.11 -14.28 0.26
C THR A 98 1.08 -13.93 1.14
N VAL A 99 1.03 -12.78 1.81
CA VAL A 99 2.10 -12.36 2.74
C VAL A 99 2.25 -13.35 3.88
N GLU A 100 1.14 -13.78 4.48
CA GLU A 100 1.18 -14.74 5.60
C GLU A 100 1.83 -16.06 5.18
N ARG A 101 1.51 -16.55 3.99
CA ARG A 101 2.11 -17.77 3.46
C ARG A 101 3.60 -17.62 3.23
N LEU A 102 4.04 -16.49 2.67
CA LEU A 102 5.45 -16.22 2.42
C LEU A 102 6.23 -16.08 3.72
N ARG A 103 5.64 -15.48 4.76
CA ARG A 103 6.27 -15.35 6.07
C ARG A 103 6.52 -16.73 6.68
N VAL A 104 5.56 -17.64 6.58
CA VAL A 104 5.69 -19.00 7.12
C VAL A 104 6.76 -19.77 6.37
N LEU A 105 6.87 -19.57 5.06
CA LEU A 105 7.83 -20.29 4.20
C LEU A 105 9.23 -19.64 4.24
N GLN A 106 9.35 -18.46 4.83
CA GLN A 106 10.64 -17.77 4.91
C GLN A 106 11.65 -18.60 5.71
N PRO A 107 12.82 -18.90 5.14
CA PRO A 107 13.81 -19.68 5.86
C PRO A 107 14.28 -18.96 7.13
N VAL A 108 14.40 -19.71 8.21
CA VAL A 108 14.99 -19.19 9.44
C VAL A 108 16.44 -19.63 9.47
N PHE A 109 17.33 -18.66 9.32
CA PHE A 109 18.77 -18.91 9.45
C PHE A 109 19.19 -18.58 10.87
N VAL A 110 19.71 -19.57 11.52
CA VAL A 110 20.20 -19.43 12.89
C VAL A 110 21.69 -19.16 12.88
#